data_904d21b26bc0d23ff881e3b8469b7ec2
#
_entry.id   904d21b26bc0d23ff881e3b8469b7ec2
#
_cell.length_a   1.000
_cell.length_b   1.000
_cell.length_c   1.000
_cell.angle_alpha   90.00
_cell.angle_beta   90.00
_cell.angle_gamma   90.00
#
_symmetry.space_group_name_H-M   'P 1'
#
loop_
_entity.id
_entity.type
_entity.pdbx_description
1 polymer ?
#
loop_
_entity_poly.entity_id
_entity_poly.type
_entity_poly.pdbx_seq_one_letter_code
_entity_poly.pdbx_strand_id
1 'polypeptide(L)'
;LFRSYSKRCVVKPEAKESKLLRFNRVAQEAAKQSGRGRIPKVGPVQNLNECDFSGFDAVFIAYEDEEKTTLKQALRKAFGEEKGKSDEGGNDIAIIIGPEGGFEPTEVESVLKNSPAAKSVSLGKRILRTETAGMAMLAMLMYELEG
;
A
#
# COMPACT_ATOMS: atom_id res chain seq x y z
N LEU A 1 8.78 -2.39 -0.01
CA LEU A 1 7.68 -2.52 0.94
C LEU A 1 8.06 -1.81 2.23
N PHE A 2 7.45 -0.69 2.51
CA PHE A 2 7.67 0.06 3.74
C PHE A 2 6.62 -0.33 4.77
N ARG A 3 7.02 -0.47 6.01
CA ARG A 3 6.11 -0.62 7.13
C ARG A 3 6.14 0.67 7.93
N SER A 4 5.03 1.40 7.96
CA SER A 4 4.89 2.61 8.74
C SER A 4 4.15 2.35 10.05
N TYR A 5 4.27 3.26 10.99
CA TYR A 5 3.45 3.27 12.20
C TYR A 5 2.27 4.21 12.02
N SER A 6 1.12 3.73 12.41
CA SER A 6 0.01 4.58 12.80
C SER A 6 0.14 4.93 14.29
N LYS A 7 -0.42 6.04 14.71
CA LYS A 7 -0.52 6.41 16.13
C LYS A 7 -1.24 5.35 16.97
N ARG A 8 -2.06 4.51 16.33
CA ARG A 8 -2.78 3.40 16.95
C ARG A 8 -1.99 2.10 17.03
N CYS A 9 -0.85 2.01 16.34
CA CYS A 9 0.01 0.83 16.35
C CYS A 9 1.44 1.19 16.74
N VAL A 10 1.73 1.18 18.03
CA VAL A 10 3.07 1.47 18.56
C VAL A 10 3.90 0.18 18.65
N VAL A 11 4.98 0.10 17.87
CA VAL A 11 5.97 -0.98 17.98
C VAL A 11 7.16 -0.48 18.77
N LYS A 12 7.54 -1.21 19.83
CA LYS A 12 8.70 -0.87 20.65
C LYS A 12 9.98 -0.83 19.81
N PRO A 13 10.91 0.11 20.08
CA PRO A 13 12.16 0.25 19.31
C PRO A 13 12.97 -1.04 19.21
N GLU A 14 13.05 -1.81 20.29
CA GLU A 14 13.84 -3.06 20.36
C GLU A 14 13.27 -4.16 19.46
N ALA A 15 11.99 -4.11 19.16
CA ALA A 15 11.34 -5.07 18.27
C ALA A 15 11.48 -4.71 16.77
N LYS A 16 12.04 -3.54 16.43
CA LYS A 16 12.13 -3.06 15.06
C LYS A 16 13.06 -3.91 14.21
N GLU A 17 14.25 -4.18 14.71
CA GLU A 17 15.30 -4.90 13.99
C GLU A 17 14.95 -6.39 13.80
N SER A 18 14.51 -7.05 14.85
CA SER A 18 14.11 -8.45 14.80
C SER A 18 12.90 -8.66 13.85
N LYS A 19 11.96 -7.72 13.82
CA LYS A 19 10.83 -7.74 12.88
C LYS A 19 11.28 -7.52 11.43
N LEU A 20 12.22 -6.62 11.20
CA LEU A 20 12.77 -6.37 9.88
C LEU A 20 13.43 -7.62 9.30
N LEU A 21 14.27 -8.29 10.08
CA LEU A 21 14.92 -9.54 9.69
C LEU A 21 13.88 -10.64 9.38
N ARG A 22 12.89 -10.80 10.25
CA ARG A 22 11.81 -11.77 10.05
C ARG A 22 11.03 -11.51 8.75
N PHE A 23 10.64 -10.26 8.49
CA PHE A 23 9.87 -9.94 7.28
C PHE A 23 10.68 -10.08 6.00
N ASN A 24 11.97 -9.74 6.00
CA ASN A 24 12.83 -9.98 4.84
C ASN A 24 12.97 -11.47 4.56
N ARG A 25 13.06 -12.32 5.61
CA ARG A 25 13.06 -13.78 5.44
C ARG A 25 11.75 -14.29 4.84
N VAL A 26 10.60 -13.81 5.33
CA VAL A 26 9.28 -14.17 4.78
C VAL A 26 9.18 -13.75 3.31
N ALA A 27 9.62 -12.53 2.96
CA ALA A 27 9.61 -12.04 1.59
C ALA A 27 10.50 -12.91 0.66
N GLN A 28 11.66 -13.34 1.16
CA GLN A 28 12.57 -14.23 0.42
C GLN A 28 11.93 -15.60 0.16
N GLU A 29 11.35 -16.23 1.18
CA GLU A 29 10.69 -17.53 1.03
C GLU A 29 9.48 -17.46 0.09
N ALA A 30 8.66 -16.40 0.20
CA ALA A 30 7.55 -16.17 -0.69
C ALA A 30 7.99 -15.97 -2.15
N ALA A 31 9.06 -15.21 -2.39
CA ALA A 31 9.63 -15.02 -3.73
C ALA A 31 10.13 -16.33 -4.34
N LYS A 32 10.81 -17.17 -3.56
CA LYS A 32 11.24 -18.51 -3.99
C LYS A 32 10.07 -19.39 -4.37
N GLN A 33 9.04 -19.43 -3.50
CA GLN A 33 7.84 -20.24 -3.72
C GLN A 33 7.06 -19.82 -4.97
N SER A 34 6.96 -18.51 -5.23
CA SER A 34 6.25 -17.97 -6.39
C SER A 34 7.07 -17.87 -7.67
N GLY A 35 8.33 -18.32 -7.66
CA GLY A 35 9.23 -18.27 -8.82
C GLY A 35 9.60 -16.84 -9.25
N ARG A 36 9.44 -15.83 -8.38
CA ARG A 36 9.79 -14.45 -8.73
C ARG A 36 11.30 -14.26 -8.81
N GLY A 37 11.77 -13.70 -9.92
CA GLY A 37 13.20 -13.38 -10.11
C GLY A 37 13.69 -12.21 -9.24
N ARG A 38 12.77 -11.46 -8.60
CA ARG A 38 13.09 -10.30 -7.76
C ARG A 38 12.49 -10.47 -6.38
N ILE A 39 13.33 -10.41 -5.33
CA ILE A 39 12.89 -10.48 -3.93
C ILE A 39 12.45 -9.10 -3.46
N PRO A 40 11.20 -8.92 -2.99
CA PRO A 40 10.75 -7.66 -2.41
C PRO A 40 11.57 -7.29 -1.17
N LYS A 41 12.11 -6.09 -1.13
CA LYS A 41 12.83 -5.59 0.04
C LYS A 41 11.83 -5.05 1.06
N VAL A 42 11.99 -5.45 2.32
CA VAL A 42 11.28 -4.84 3.44
C VAL A 42 12.16 -3.74 4.02
N GLY A 43 11.67 -2.50 3.97
CA GLY A 43 12.37 -1.34 4.51
C GLY A 43 12.27 -1.24 6.04
N PRO A 44 13.04 -0.34 6.65
CA PRO A 44 12.97 -0.08 8.08
C PRO A 44 11.59 0.46 8.47
N VAL A 45 11.28 0.34 9.76
CA VAL A 45 10.04 0.90 10.28
C VAL A 45 10.22 2.40 10.50
N GLN A 46 9.31 3.19 9.95
CA GLN A 46 9.32 4.66 10.04
C GLN A 46 7.90 5.20 10.24
N ASN A 47 7.77 6.45 10.63
CA ASN A 47 6.49 7.10 10.74
C ASN A 47 5.86 7.29 9.36
N LEU A 48 4.54 7.16 9.26
CA LEU A 48 3.82 7.35 7.99
C LEU A 48 4.05 8.76 7.42
N ASN A 49 4.11 9.77 8.28
CA ASN A 49 4.34 11.16 7.88
C ASN A 49 5.76 11.44 7.36
N GLU A 50 6.71 10.54 7.61
CA GLU A 50 8.10 10.63 7.14
C GLU A 50 8.32 9.82 5.84
N CYS A 51 7.29 9.10 5.38
CA CYS A 51 7.37 8.35 4.13
C CYS A 51 7.37 9.29 2.94
N ASP A 52 8.37 9.14 2.06
CA ASP A 52 8.41 9.83 0.79
C ASP A 52 7.68 9.02 -0.29
N PHE A 53 6.65 9.62 -0.86
CA PHE A 53 5.84 9.03 -1.93
C PHE A 53 6.05 9.74 -3.27
N SER A 54 7.01 10.64 -3.40
CA SER A 54 7.23 11.46 -4.61
C SER A 54 7.63 10.66 -5.85
N GLY A 55 8.21 9.46 -5.64
CA GLY A 55 8.61 8.57 -6.72
C GLY A 55 7.53 7.63 -7.25
N PHE A 56 6.28 7.75 -6.77
CA PHE A 56 5.18 6.89 -7.19
C PHE A 56 4.21 7.63 -8.12
N ASP A 57 3.75 6.96 -9.17
CA ASP A 57 2.75 7.46 -10.10
C ASP A 57 1.36 7.56 -9.45
N ALA A 58 1.07 6.65 -8.52
CA ALA A 58 -0.13 6.70 -7.70
C ALA A 58 0.11 6.15 -6.30
N VAL A 59 -0.61 6.69 -5.31
CA VAL A 59 -0.59 6.24 -3.92
C VAL A 59 -2.02 6.01 -3.46
N PHE A 60 -2.37 4.79 -3.10
CA PHE A 60 -3.71 4.45 -2.66
C PHE A 60 -3.73 4.06 -1.19
N ILE A 61 -4.56 4.75 -0.41
CA ILE A 61 -4.77 4.50 1.01
C ILE A 61 -6.08 3.75 1.16
N ALA A 62 -6.03 2.48 1.60
CA ALA A 62 -7.23 1.75 1.96
C ALA A 62 -7.78 2.33 3.28
N TYR A 63 -8.85 3.12 3.18
CA TYR A 63 -9.44 3.83 4.31
C TYR A 63 -10.88 3.40 4.52
N GLU A 64 -11.18 2.96 5.74
CA GLU A 64 -12.49 2.36 6.06
C GLU A 64 -13.65 3.37 6.01
N ASP A 65 -13.37 4.64 6.31
CA ASP A 65 -14.37 5.73 6.26
C ASP A 65 -14.49 6.35 4.85
N GLU A 66 -13.79 5.84 3.84
CA GLU A 66 -13.95 6.28 2.47
C GLU A 66 -15.14 5.57 1.81
N GLU A 67 -16.21 6.32 1.58
CA GLU A 67 -17.45 5.78 0.98
C GLU A 67 -17.65 6.16 -0.48
N LYS A 68 -16.96 7.20 -0.96
CA LYS A 68 -17.21 7.82 -2.25
C LYS A 68 -16.34 7.29 -3.38
N THR A 69 -15.09 6.95 -3.07
CA THR A 69 -14.09 6.61 -4.07
C THR A 69 -13.70 5.14 -3.96
N THR A 70 -14.06 4.34 -4.93
CA THR A 70 -13.59 2.95 -5.02
C THR A 70 -12.18 2.89 -5.61
N LEU A 71 -11.42 1.83 -5.31
CA LEU A 71 -10.11 1.59 -5.90
C LEU A 71 -10.16 1.63 -7.44
N LYS A 72 -11.20 1.02 -8.03
CA LYS A 72 -11.41 1.02 -9.49
C LYS A 72 -11.56 2.42 -10.08
N GLN A 73 -12.36 3.28 -9.43
CA GLN A 73 -12.53 4.68 -9.86
C GLN A 73 -11.24 5.47 -9.75
N ALA A 74 -10.49 5.28 -8.64
CA ALA A 74 -9.21 5.93 -8.42
C ALA A 74 -8.16 5.52 -9.47
N LEU A 75 -8.10 4.22 -9.82
CA LEU A 75 -7.23 3.70 -10.87
C LEU A 75 -7.54 4.29 -12.24
N ARG A 76 -8.82 4.29 -12.63
CA ARG A 76 -9.24 4.88 -13.90
C ARG A 76 -8.92 6.36 -13.99
N LYS A 77 -9.03 7.08 -12.87
CA LYS A 77 -8.68 8.50 -12.81
C LYS A 77 -7.16 8.72 -12.90
N ALA A 78 -6.35 7.83 -12.34
CA ALA A 78 -4.90 7.95 -12.34
C ALA A 78 -4.30 7.56 -13.71
N PHE A 79 -4.80 6.50 -14.34
CA PHE A 79 -4.18 5.88 -15.52
C PHE A 79 -5.07 5.85 -16.78
N GLY A 80 -6.29 6.39 -16.72
CA GLY A 80 -7.25 6.38 -17.83
C GLY A 80 -8.01 5.06 -17.98
N GLU A 81 -8.91 5.00 -18.96
CA GLU A 81 -9.66 3.78 -19.28
C GLU A 81 -8.90 2.84 -20.21
N GLU A 82 -8.00 3.37 -21.02
CA GLU A 82 -7.10 2.58 -21.88
C GLU A 82 -5.87 2.19 -21.08
N LYS A 83 -6.01 1.07 -20.40
CA LYS A 83 -5.01 0.59 -19.45
C LYS A 83 -3.83 -0.10 -20.11
N GLY A 84 -2.67 0.13 -19.52
CA GLY A 84 -1.55 -0.81 -19.56
C GLY A 84 -0.71 -0.80 -20.82
N LYS A 85 -0.75 0.25 -21.64
CA LYS A 85 0.19 0.44 -22.73
C LYS A 85 1.03 1.70 -22.55
N SER A 86 1.74 1.80 -21.46
CA SER A 86 3.02 2.49 -21.49
C SER A 86 4.01 1.50 -22.09
N ASP A 87 4.42 1.71 -23.30
CA ASP A 87 5.24 0.78 -24.09
C ASP A 87 6.64 0.51 -23.49
N GLU A 88 7.06 1.17 -22.40
CA GLU A 88 8.37 0.98 -21.78
C GLU A 88 8.42 1.37 -20.30
N GLY A 89 7.70 0.70 -19.43
CA GLY A 89 7.84 0.88 -17.98
C GLY A 89 6.52 0.69 -17.23
N GLY A 90 6.50 -0.22 -16.28
CA GLY A 90 5.34 -0.43 -15.43
C GLY A 90 5.10 0.81 -14.53
N ASN A 91 3.86 1.01 -14.11
CA ASN A 91 3.49 2.07 -13.16
C ASN A 91 4.01 1.73 -11.76
N ASP A 92 4.66 2.66 -11.10
CA ASP A 92 5.06 2.55 -9.71
C ASP A 92 3.91 2.99 -8.80
N ILE A 93 3.28 2.02 -8.14
CA ILE A 93 2.11 2.24 -7.29
C ILE A 93 2.43 1.91 -5.84
N ALA A 94 2.20 2.86 -4.94
CA ALA A 94 2.22 2.62 -3.50
C ALA A 94 0.82 2.28 -2.99
N ILE A 95 0.73 1.28 -2.10
CA ILE A 95 -0.48 0.97 -1.34
C ILE A 95 -0.22 1.14 0.15
N ILE A 96 -1.17 1.75 0.85
CA ILE A 96 -1.08 2.00 2.28
C ILE A 96 -2.27 1.31 2.94
N ILE A 97 -1.97 0.37 3.84
CA ILE A 97 -2.97 -0.43 4.56
C ILE A 97 -2.88 -0.11 6.04
N GLY A 98 -4.00 0.19 6.66
CA GLY A 98 -4.10 0.51 8.08
C GLY A 98 -3.84 -0.70 8.99
N PRO A 99 -3.47 -0.44 10.26
CA PRO A 99 -3.45 -1.46 11.29
C PRO A 99 -4.87 -1.90 11.65
N GLU A 100 -5.00 -2.87 12.55
CA GLU A 100 -6.30 -3.41 13.00
C GLU A 100 -7.21 -2.34 13.63
N GLY A 101 -6.63 -1.25 14.15
CA GLY A 101 -7.37 -0.10 14.67
C GLY A 101 -7.71 0.97 13.64
N GLY A 102 -7.41 0.75 12.35
CA GLY A 102 -7.56 1.73 11.28
C GLY A 102 -6.58 2.89 11.35
N PHE A 103 -6.76 3.87 10.49
CA PHE A 103 -6.03 5.14 10.52
C PHE A 103 -6.78 6.19 11.33
N GLU A 104 -6.05 7.11 11.93
CA GLU A 104 -6.66 8.37 12.36
C GLU A 104 -6.89 9.29 11.15
N PRO A 105 -7.99 10.07 11.13
CA PRO A 105 -8.27 11.00 10.02
C PRO A 105 -7.09 11.92 9.70
N THR A 106 -6.39 12.39 10.73
CA THR A 106 -5.22 13.26 10.59
C THR A 106 -4.03 12.59 9.91
N GLU A 107 -3.90 11.27 10.01
CA GLU A 107 -2.85 10.51 9.30
C GLU A 107 -3.16 10.45 7.80
N VAL A 108 -4.39 10.16 7.44
CA VAL A 108 -4.86 10.14 6.05
C VAL A 108 -4.73 11.52 5.42
N GLU A 109 -5.22 12.56 6.09
CA GLU A 109 -5.11 13.95 5.64
C GLU A 109 -3.65 14.37 5.40
N SER A 110 -2.74 13.98 6.30
CA SER A 110 -1.32 14.28 6.15
C SER A 110 -0.73 13.65 4.89
N VAL A 111 -1.03 12.39 4.60
CA VAL A 111 -0.55 11.73 3.37
C VAL A 111 -1.15 12.39 2.13
N LEU A 112 -2.46 12.68 2.13
CA LEU A 112 -3.15 13.31 1.00
C LEU A 112 -2.60 14.72 0.71
N LYS A 113 -2.22 15.47 1.76
CA LYS A 113 -1.64 16.79 1.63
C LYS A 113 -0.19 16.75 1.10
N ASN A 114 0.59 15.79 1.57
CA ASN A 114 2.02 15.71 1.25
C ASN A 114 2.31 14.98 -0.07
N SER A 115 1.34 14.23 -0.61
CA SER A 115 1.49 13.51 -1.87
C SER A 115 0.31 13.80 -2.81
N PRO A 116 0.52 14.61 -3.87
CA PRO A 116 -0.53 14.90 -4.85
C PRO A 116 -1.07 13.67 -5.58
N ALA A 117 -0.25 12.61 -5.69
CA ALA A 117 -0.65 11.33 -6.28
C ALA A 117 -1.48 10.45 -5.34
N ALA A 118 -1.65 10.86 -4.05
CA ALA A 118 -2.36 10.07 -3.07
C ALA A 118 -3.88 10.22 -3.18
N LYS A 119 -4.58 9.09 -2.99
CA LYS A 119 -6.05 9.02 -2.91
C LYS A 119 -6.45 8.03 -1.82
N SER A 120 -7.45 8.42 -1.00
CA SER A 120 -8.17 7.46 -0.17
C SER A 120 -9.11 6.63 -1.03
N VAL A 121 -9.18 5.33 -0.76
CA VAL A 121 -10.01 4.41 -1.53
C VAL A 121 -10.71 3.41 -0.63
N SER A 122 -11.95 3.09 -1.00
CA SER A 122 -12.71 1.99 -0.42
C SER A 122 -12.40 0.70 -1.15
N LEU A 123 -12.20 -0.38 -0.39
CA LEU A 123 -12.06 -1.75 -0.92
C LEU A 123 -13.41 -2.50 -0.99
N GLY A 124 -14.52 -1.79 -0.78
CA GLY A 124 -15.88 -2.32 -0.80
C GLY A 124 -16.59 -2.15 0.53
N LYS A 125 -17.84 -2.63 0.59
CA LYS A 125 -18.74 -2.45 1.75
C LYS A 125 -18.35 -3.22 3.02
N ARG A 126 -17.42 -4.16 2.92
CA ARG A 126 -16.99 -5.00 4.04
C ARG A 126 -15.65 -4.54 4.56
N ILE A 127 -15.56 -4.37 5.87
CA ILE A 127 -14.28 -4.10 6.54
C ILE A 127 -13.42 -5.37 6.45
N LEU A 128 -12.25 -5.24 5.87
CA LEU A 128 -11.27 -6.31 5.74
C LEU A 128 -10.23 -6.20 6.86
N ARG A 129 -9.77 -7.32 7.37
CA ARG A 129 -8.60 -7.34 8.26
C ARG A 129 -7.37 -6.87 7.51
N THR A 130 -6.40 -6.27 8.21
CA THR A 130 -5.17 -5.69 7.64
C THR A 130 -4.46 -6.65 6.67
N GLU A 131 -4.25 -7.90 7.07
CA GLU A 131 -3.62 -8.92 6.23
C GLU A 131 -4.45 -9.24 4.97
N THR A 132 -5.77 -9.26 5.10
CA THR A 132 -6.69 -9.51 3.97
C THR A 132 -6.77 -8.29 3.05
N ALA A 133 -6.83 -7.09 3.60
CA ALA A 133 -6.91 -5.86 2.84
C ALA A 133 -5.71 -5.68 1.90
N GLY A 134 -4.49 -5.97 2.38
CA GLY A 134 -3.27 -5.90 1.58
C GLY A 134 -3.28 -6.87 0.40
N MET A 135 -3.66 -8.12 0.63
CA MET A 135 -3.75 -9.14 -0.44
C MET A 135 -4.87 -8.82 -1.43
N ALA A 136 -6.05 -8.43 -0.92
CA ALA A 136 -7.19 -8.07 -1.76
C ALA A 136 -6.87 -6.87 -2.67
N MET A 137 -6.26 -5.83 -2.11
CA MET A 137 -5.89 -4.64 -2.86
C MET A 137 -4.85 -4.95 -3.94
N LEU A 138 -3.83 -5.75 -3.64
CA LEU A 138 -2.85 -6.19 -4.64
C LEU A 138 -3.51 -7.01 -5.76
N ALA A 139 -4.38 -7.95 -5.42
CA ALA A 139 -5.11 -8.75 -6.41
C ALA A 139 -6.00 -7.89 -7.31
N MET A 140 -6.71 -6.92 -6.75
CA MET A 140 -7.53 -5.98 -7.51
C MET A 140 -6.68 -5.11 -8.44
N LEU A 141 -5.52 -4.62 -7.98
CA LEU A 141 -4.60 -3.84 -8.79
C LEU A 141 -4.06 -4.66 -9.97
N MET A 142 -3.59 -5.87 -9.71
CA MET A 142 -3.09 -6.76 -10.76
C MET A 142 -4.18 -7.08 -11.79
N TYR A 143 -5.38 -7.42 -11.34
CA TYR A 143 -6.51 -7.70 -12.23
C TYR A 143 -6.89 -6.51 -13.11
N GLU A 144 -6.88 -5.30 -12.52
CA GLU A 144 -7.26 -4.09 -13.23
C GLU A 144 -6.14 -3.55 -14.14
N LEU A 145 -4.87 -3.84 -13.90
CA LEU A 145 -3.73 -3.32 -14.66
C LEU A 145 -3.15 -4.34 -15.65
N GLU A 146 -3.19 -5.63 -15.34
CA GLU A 146 -2.61 -6.70 -16.16
C GLU A 146 -3.67 -7.48 -16.96
N GLY A 147 -4.93 -7.39 -16.57
CA GLY A 147 -6.09 -8.00 -17.24
C GLY A 147 -6.66 -7.06 -18.26
#